data_a32d49900b2663b5a8a3bb70801309e3
#
_entry.id   a32d49900b2663b5a8a3bb70801309e3
#
_cell.length_a   1.000
_cell.length_b   1.000
_cell.length_c   1.000
_cell.angle_alpha   90.00
_cell.angle_beta   90.00
_cell.angle_gamma   90.00
#
_symmetry.space_group_name_H-M   'P 1'
#
loop_
_entity.id
_entity.type
_entity.pdbx_description
1 polymer ?
#
loop_
_entity_poly.entity_id
_entity_poly.type
_entity_poly.pdbx_seq_one_letter_code
_entity_poly.pdbx_strand_id
1 'polypeptide(L)'
;MTLNLAANGTQWYSGERTWTSADAILYALGVGAGAEDPLSELEFTTENTRAVPQQVLPTFAVVVGGKGGGPELGDFDLARLLHAEQSITVHGALPPTATVRSRGRLAGFYDKGADALIVMEGETTDAETGRLLAESRTSLFVRGEGGFGGPRGESEPWRVPDRPADHLVTYQTREDQALLYRLSGDRNPLHSDPWLAARAGFDRPILHGLCTYGFTGRALLHAACGSDPTRFHSMRARFTAPVLPGQALDVHIWDEGDAYLFRTTAGDRIVLDRGVFLTKAT
;
A
#
# COMPACT_ATOMS: atom_id res chain seq x y z
N MET A 1 -11.47 24.27 12.69
CA MET A 1 -11.74 22.82 12.53
C MET A 1 -12.52 22.67 11.26
N THR A 2 -11.94 21.98 10.31
CA THR A 2 -12.43 21.95 8.93
C THR A 2 -12.86 20.55 8.51
N LEU A 3 -12.70 19.52 9.40
CA LEU A 3 -13.16 18.16 9.14
C LEU A 3 -14.67 18.07 9.05
N ASN A 4 -15.16 17.36 8.03
CA ASN A 4 -16.58 17.05 7.86
C ASN A 4 -16.98 15.82 8.69
N LEU A 5 -17.11 15.98 10.01
CA LEU A 5 -17.47 14.89 10.92
C LEU A 5 -18.83 14.26 10.61
N ALA A 6 -19.73 14.98 9.95
CA ALA A 6 -21.04 14.47 9.53
C ALA A 6 -20.94 13.40 8.45
N ALA A 7 -19.81 13.33 7.73
CA ALA A 7 -19.58 12.29 6.73
C ALA A 7 -19.23 10.91 7.35
N ASN A 8 -19.10 10.82 8.67
CA ASN A 8 -18.80 9.55 9.33
C ASN A 8 -19.83 8.47 9.01
N GLY A 9 -19.37 7.27 8.66
CA GLY A 9 -20.23 6.15 8.27
C GLY A 9 -20.72 6.18 6.83
N THR A 10 -20.45 7.25 6.06
CA THR A 10 -20.85 7.35 4.65
C THR A 10 -20.24 6.20 3.86
N GLN A 11 -21.08 5.58 3.02
CA GLN A 11 -20.68 4.57 2.05
C GLN A 11 -20.79 5.16 0.64
N TRP A 12 -19.92 4.69 -0.25
CA TRP A 12 -19.96 5.07 -1.67
C TRP A 12 -19.61 3.90 -2.55
N TYR A 13 -20.00 3.99 -3.79
CA TYR A 13 -19.63 3.06 -4.84
C TYR A 13 -18.80 3.82 -5.87
N SER A 14 -17.66 3.27 -6.24
CA SER A 14 -16.95 3.70 -7.43
C SER A 14 -17.52 2.95 -8.63
N GLY A 15 -17.50 3.60 -9.78
CA GLY A 15 -17.85 2.96 -11.05
C GLY A 15 -16.97 1.75 -11.35
N GLU A 16 -17.32 1.03 -12.39
CA GLU A 16 -16.52 -0.09 -12.87
C GLU A 16 -15.13 0.39 -13.31
N ARG A 17 -14.14 -0.42 -13.00
CA ARG A 17 -12.76 -0.25 -13.44
C ARG A 17 -12.25 -1.55 -14.00
N THR A 18 -11.63 -1.47 -15.18
CA THR A 18 -10.96 -2.61 -15.80
C THR A 18 -9.44 -2.40 -15.70
N TRP A 19 -8.72 -3.47 -15.40
CA TRP A 19 -7.29 -3.56 -15.63
C TRP A 19 -6.97 -4.68 -16.61
N THR A 20 -5.84 -4.54 -17.24
CA THR A 20 -5.30 -5.49 -18.22
C THR A 20 -4.04 -6.16 -17.68
N SER A 21 -3.59 -7.20 -18.40
CA SER A 21 -2.28 -7.80 -18.19
C SER A 21 -1.15 -6.75 -18.11
N ALA A 22 -1.17 -5.76 -19.02
CA ALA A 22 -0.16 -4.71 -19.06
C ALA A 22 -0.18 -3.82 -17.80
N ASP A 23 -1.35 -3.55 -17.21
CA ASP A 23 -1.46 -2.77 -15.97
C ASP A 23 -0.85 -3.53 -14.79
N ALA A 24 -1.08 -4.86 -14.71
CA ALA A 24 -0.50 -5.71 -13.68
C ALA A 24 1.03 -5.79 -13.79
N ILE A 25 1.56 -5.94 -15.02
CA ILE A 25 2.99 -5.92 -15.31
C ILE A 25 3.58 -4.54 -14.96
N LEU A 26 2.94 -3.45 -15.38
CA LEU A 26 3.39 -2.10 -15.07
C LEU A 26 3.50 -1.86 -13.57
N TYR A 27 2.54 -2.37 -12.78
CA TYR A 27 2.62 -2.32 -11.32
C TYR A 27 3.81 -3.12 -10.79
N ALA A 28 4.00 -4.35 -11.27
CA ALA A 28 5.11 -5.21 -10.85
C ALA A 28 6.46 -4.54 -11.09
N LEU A 29 6.68 -4.00 -12.30
CA LEU A 29 7.87 -3.21 -12.63
C LEU A 29 7.96 -1.94 -11.75
N GLY A 30 6.81 -1.30 -11.47
CA GLY A 30 6.69 -0.13 -10.61
C GLY A 30 7.12 -0.38 -9.16
N VAL A 31 7.08 -1.62 -8.68
CA VAL A 31 7.57 -2.05 -7.36
C VAL A 31 8.83 -2.93 -7.46
N GLY A 32 9.56 -2.80 -8.56
CA GLY A 32 10.91 -3.31 -8.75
C GLY A 32 11.02 -4.79 -9.11
N ALA A 33 9.94 -5.46 -9.53
CA ALA A 33 10.06 -6.82 -10.08
C ALA A 33 10.96 -6.82 -11.32
N GLY A 34 11.86 -7.80 -11.42
CA GLY A 34 12.82 -7.93 -12.51
C GLY A 34 13.88 -6.83 -12.60
N ALA A 35 13.98 -5.91 -11.60
CA ALA A 35 14.91 -4.77 -11.69
C ALA A 35 16.38 -5.16 -11.52
N GLU A 36 16.66 -6.17 -10.71
CA GLU A 36 18.02 -6.68 -10.46
C GLU A 36 18.46 -7.70 -11.52
N ASP A 37 17.53 -8.56 -11.92
CA ASP A 37 17.69 -9.53 -12.99
C ASP A 37 16.41 -9.62 -13.81
N PRO A 38 16.42 -9.16 -15.09
CA PRO A 38 15.23 -9.18 -15.94
C PRO A 38 14.78 -10.60 -16.33
N LEU A 39 15.54 -11.63 -16.00
CA LEU A 39 15.17 -13.03 -16.21
C LEU A 39 14.53 -13.66 -14.96
N SER A 40 14.50 -12.95 -13.84
CA SER A 40 13.79 -13.35 -12.64
C SER A 40 12.36 -12.80 -12.64
N GLU A 41 11.47 -13.41 -11.83
CA GLU A 41 10.09 -12.95 -11.61
C GLU A 41 9.28 -12.82 -12.93
N LEU A 42 9.54 -13.67 -13.90
CA LEU A 42 8.90 -13.63 -15.23
C LEU A 42 7.39 -13.81 -15.15
N GLU A 43 6.90 -14.51 -14.11
CA GLU A 43 5.47 -14.67 -13.82
C GLU A 43 4.77 -13.34 -13.49
N PHE A 44 5.50 -12.32 -13.01
CA PHE A 44 4.95 -10.99 -12.69
C PHE A 44 5.28 -9.93 -13.74
N THR A 45 6.30 -10.20 -14.58
CA THR A 45 6.88 -9.20 -15.49
C THR A 45 6.59 -9.45 -16.95
N THR A 46 6.05 -10.62 -17.30
CA THR A 46 5.72 -10.99 -18.69
C THR A 46 4.40 -11.74 -18.76
N GLU A 47 3.72 -11.66 -19.92
CA GLU A 47 2.48 -12.39 -20.22
C GLU A 47 2.68 -13.53 -21.21
N ASN A 48 3.89 -13.66 -21.78
CA ASN A 48 4.15 -14.56 -22.91
C ASN A 48 5.39 -15.45 -22.74
N THR A 49 5.92 -15.55 -21.53
CA THR A 49 7.05 -16.45 -21.24
C THR A 49 6.61 -17.90 -21.34
N ARG A 50 7.36 -18.72 -22.11
CA ARG A 50 7.04 -20.13 -22.33
C ARG A 50 6.94 -20.91 -21.03
N ALA A 51 5.81 -21.57 -20.80
CA ALA A 51 5.51 -22.39 -19.62
C ALA A 51 5.51 -21.63 -18.28
N VAL A 52 5.45 -20.30 -18.30
CA VAL A 52 5.32 -19.45 -17.11
C VAL A 52 4.01 -18.65 -17.27
N PRO A 53 2.91 -19.06 -16.63
CA PRO A 53 1.68 -18.29 -16.67
C PRO A 53 1.86 -16.97 -15.91
N GLN A 54 1.30 -15.89 -16.45
CA GLN A 54 1.32 -14.61 -15.79
C GLN A 54 0.57 -14.69 -14.45
N GLN A 55 1.15 -14.10 -13.43
CA GLN A 55 0.57 -13.89 -12.10
C GLN A 55 0.56 -12.40 -11.77
N VAL A 56 -0.15 -12.04 -10.72
CA VAL A 56 -0.29 -10.66 -10.26
C VAL A 56 0.20 -10.55 -8.83
N LEU A 57 1.04 -9.54 -8.58
CA LEU A 57 1.48 -9.25 -7.22
C LEU A 57 0.28 -8.87 -6.34
N PRO A 58 0.08 -9.51 -5.17
CA PRO A 58 -1.11 -9.27 -4.33
C PRO A 58 -1.27 -7.82 -3.89
N THR A 59 -0.17 -7.09 -3.72
CA THR A 59 -0.19 -5.67 -3.38
C THR A 59 -0.71 -4.76 -4.50
N PHE A 60 -0.91 -5.27 -5.73
CA PHE A 60 -1.65 -4.57 -6.78
C PHE A 60 -3.07 -4.18 -6.34
N ALA A 61 -3.63 -4.90 -5.36
CA ALA A 61 -4.92 -4.57 -4.75
C ALA A 61 -5.01 -3.11 -4.24
N VAL A 62 -3.89 -2.48 -3.83
CA VAL A 62 -3.91 -1.09 -3.33
C VAL A 62 -4.20 -0.05 -4.42
N VAL A 63 -4.02 -0.40 -5.69
CA VAL A 63 -4.20 0.52 -6.82
C VAL A 63 -5.39 0.18 -7.71
N VAL A 64 -5.96 -1.02 -7.60
CA VAL A 64 -7.07 -1.46 -8.47
C VAL A 64 -8.44 -1.08 -7.93
N GLY A 65 -8.57 -0.77 -6.64
CA GLY A 65 -9.81 -0.24 -6.09
C GLY A 65 -10.27 1.00 -6.86
N GLY A 66 -11.57 1.16 -7.02
CA GLY A 66 -12.15 2.30 -7.74
C GLY A 66 -11.73 3.62 -7.09
N LYS A 67 -11.42 4.60 -7.93
CA LYS A 67 -11.11 5.97 -7.49
C LYS A 67 -12.35 6.84 -7.61
N GLY A 68 -12.56 7.70 -6.61
CA GLY A 68 -13.66 8.66 -6.60
C GLY A 68 -14.93 8.17 -5.91
N GLY A 69 -15.93 9.03 -5.84
CA GLY A 69 -17.22 8.77 -5.19
C GLY A 69 -17.20 8.87 -3.66
N GLY A 70 -16.04 9.01 -3.02
CA GLY A 70 -15.96 9.19 -1.58
C GLY A 70 -16.51 10.54 -1.11
N PRO A 71 -16.89 10.65 0.18
CA PRO A 71 -17.38 11.89 0.74
C PRO A 71 -16.31 12.95 0.80
N GLU A 72 -16.72 14.21 0.83
CA GLU A 72 -15.86 15.31 1.16
C GLU A 72 -15.41 15.19 2.64
N LEU A 73 -14.11 15.08 2.87
CA LEU A 73 -13.54 14.84 4.20
C LEU A 73 -13.43 16.12 5.04
N GLY A 74 -13.50 17.26 4.41
CA GLY A 74 -13.41 18.58 5.02
C GLY A 74 -12.63 19.58 4.16
N ASP A 75 -12.60 20.83 4.60
CA ASP A 75 -11.83 21.91 3.99
C ASP A 75 -10.53 22.14 4.79
N PHE A 76 -9.50 21.38 4.47
CA PHE A 76 -8.18 21.47 5.08
C PHE A 76 -7.07 21.41 4.02
N ASP A 77 -5.90 21.95 4.38
CA ASP A 77 -4.75 21.94 3.49
C ASP A 77 -4.27 20.50 3.23
N LEU A 78 -4.35 20.06 1.97
CA LEU A 78 -3.90 18.73 1.55
C LEU A 78 -2.40 18.48 1.80
N ALA A 79 -1.58 19.52 1.97
CA ALA A 79 -0.18 19.38 2.37
C ALA A 79 -0.03 18.85 3.81
N ARG A 80 -1.09 18.93 4.62
CA ARG A 80 -1.15 18.37 5.97
C ARG A 80 -1.65 16.93 6.04
N LEU A 81 -2.12 16.39 4.92
CA LEU A 81 -2.64 15.03 4.79
C LEU A 81 -1.50 14.06 4.54
N LEU A 82 -1.33 13.09 5.41
CA LEU A 82 -0.32 12.05 5.31
C LEU A 82 -0.99 10.67 5.28
N HIS A 83 -0.51 9.78 4.42
CA HIS A 83 -0.89 8.38 4.47
C HIS A 83 -0.20 7.75 5.69
N ALA A 84 -0.97 7.39 6.72
CA ALA A 84 -0.43 6.89 7.98
C ALA A 84 -0.31 5.37 8.00
N GLU A 85 -1.34 4.65 7.56
CA GLU A 85 -1.36 3.18 7.58
C GLU A 85 -2.09 2.63 6.36
N GLN A 86 -1.63 1.48 5.89
CA GLN A 86 -2.29 0.69 4.86
C GLN A 86 -2.43 -0.75 5.31
N SER A 87 -3.61 -1.32 5.09
CA SER A 87 -3.86 -2.75 5.20
C SER A 87 -4.57 -3.24 3.94
N ILE A 88 -4.23 -4.45 3.52
CA ILE A 88 -4.98 -5.21 2.50
C ILE A 88 -5.22 -6.63 2.99
N THR A 89 -6.35 -7.19 2.58
CA THR A 89 -6.63 -8.62 2.63
C THR A 89 -7.00 -9.07 1.23
N VAL A 90 -6.37 -10.13 0.72
CA VAL A 90 -6.69 -10.68 -0.60
C VAL A 90 -7.33 -12.07 -0.46
N HIS A 91 -8.43 -12.27 -1.20
CA HIS A 91 -9.27 -13.48 -1.09
C HIS A 91 -8.91 -14.55 -2.13
N GLY A 92 -7.69 -14.51 -2.67
CA GLY A 92 -7.13 -15.42 -3.66
C GLY A 92 -6.17 -14.68 -4.58
N ALA A 93 -5.60 -15.39 -5.55
CA ALA A 93 -4.80 -14.74 -6.58
C ALA A 93 -5.67 -13.76 -7.37
N LEU A 94 -5.14 -12.56 -7.61
CA LEU A 94 -5.74 -11.59 -8.50
C LEU A 94 -5.56 -12.06 -9.94
N PRO A 95 -6.60 -11.98 -10.79
CA PRO A 95 -6.46 -12.34 -12.19
C PRO A 95 -5.63 -11.28 -12.96
N PRO A 96 -4.90 -11.66 -14.01
CA PRO A 96 -4.15 -10.72 -14.84
C PRO A 96 -5.02 -9.65 -15.51
N THR A 97 -6.28 -9.96 -15.75
CA THR A 97 -7.28 -9.05 -16.33
C THR A 97 -8.59 -9.21 -15.58
N ALA A 98 -9.21 -8.11 -15.18
CA ALA A 98 -10.55 -8.12 -14.60
C ALA A 98 -11.23 -6.76 -14.74
N THR A 99 -12.57 -6.80 -14.72
CA THR A 99 -13.39 -5.63 -14.45
C THR A 99 -13.94 -5.74 -13.03
N VAL A 100 -13.82 -4.69 -12.25
CA VAL A 100 -14.18 -4.69 -10.83
C VAL A 100 -15.13 -3.56 -10.48
N ARG A 101 -15.88 -3.75 -9.41
CA ARG A 101 -16.62 -2.72 -8.68
C ARG A 101 -16.03 -2.57 -7.31
N SER A 102 -15.97 -1.33 -6.81
CA SER A 102 -15.49 -1.09 -5.44
C SER A 102 -16.54 -0.36 -4.63
N ARG A 103 -16.64 -0.76 -3.38
CA ARG A 103 -17.42 -0.10 -2.34
C ARG A 103 -16.47 0.48 -1.32
N GLY A 104 -16.64 1.74 -0.98
CA GLY A 104 -15.89 2.40 0.10
C GLY A 104 -16.80 2.74 1.27
N ARG A 105 -16.21 2.87 2.45
CA ARG A 105 -16.85 3.35 3.67
C ARG A 105 -15.88 4.24 4.44
N LEU A 106 -16.37 5.38 4.90
CA LEU A 106 -15.67 6.18 5.90
C LEU A 106 -15.90 5.56 7.29
N ALA A 107 -14.90 4.82 7.78
CA ALA A 107 -15.02 4.04 9.01
C ALA A 107 -14.96 4.92 10.26
N GLY A 108 -14.29 6.08 10.21
CA GLY A 108 -14.30 7.00 11.32
C GLY A 108 -13.30 8.13 11.26
N PHE A 109 -13.58 9.14 12.11
CA PHE A 109 -12.65 10.18 12.50
C PHE A 109 -12.19 9.93 13.93
N TYR A 110 -10.89 9.98 14.18
CA TYR A 110 -10.30 9.73 15.50
C TYR A 110 -9.48 10.94 15.94
N ASP A 111 -9.78 11.44 17.13
CA ASP A 111 -9.08 12.57 17.73
C ASP A 111 -7.74 12.11 18.32
N LYS A 112 -6.65 12.62 17.79
CA LYS A 112 -5.29 12.32 18.27
C LYS A 112 -4.69 13.46 19.11
N GLY A 113 -5.52 14.35 19.63
CA GLY A 113 -5.12 15.52 20.39
C GLY A 113 -4.95 16.73 19.48
N ALA A 114 -3.75 17.07 19.07
CA ALA A 114 -3.51 18.16 18.10
C ALA A 114 -3.93 17.78 16.67
N ASP A 115 -3.99 16.49 16.34
CA ASP A 115 -4.12 15.96 15.01
C ASP A 115 -5.34 15.05 14.88
N ALA A 116 -5.73 14.71 13.67
CA ALA A 116 -6.82 13.76 13.38
C ALA A 116 -6.33 12.55 12.60
N LEU A 117 -7.02 11.43 12.78
CA LEU A 117 -6.88 10.25 11.94
C LEU A 117 -8.22 9.94 11.28
N ILE A 118 -8.22 9.85 9.97
CA ILE A 118 -9.37 9.46 9.14
C ILE A 118 -9.15 8.05 8.67
N VAL A 119 -10.13 7.17 8.88
CA VAL A 119 -10.03 5.77 8.48
C VAL A 119 -11.08 5.46 7.44
N MET A 120 -10.63 4.91 6.32
CA MET A 120 -11.47 4.45 5.21
C MET A 120 -11.28 2.95 5.01
N GLU A 121 -12.36 2.27 4.68
CA GLU A 121 -12.39 0.87 4.30
C GLU A 121 -12.88 0.74 2.86
N GLY A 122 -12.39 -0.26 2.16
CA GLY A 122 -12.78 -0.53 0.79
C GLY A 122 -12.89 -2.02 0.52
N GLU A 123 -13.84 -2.39 -0.30
CA GLU A 123 -14.03 -3.74 -0.85
C GLU A 123 -13.96 -3.66 -2.37
N THR A 124 -13.26 -4.60 -2.99
CA THR A 124 -13.16 -4.72 -4.44
C THR A 124 -13.66 -6.09 -4.86
N THR A 125 -14.71 -6.10 -5.68
CA THR A 125 -15.38 -7.30 -6.18
C THR A 125 -15.22 -7.42 -7.69
N ASP A 126 -15.07 -8.62 -8.18
CA ASP A 126 -15.15 -8.93 -9.60
C ASP A 126 -16.56 -8.58 -10.12
N ALA A 127 -16.63 -7.81 -11.19
CA ALA A 127 -17.91 -7.26 -11.68
C ALA A 127 -18.78 -8.31 -12.35
N GLU A 128 -18.20 -9.38 -12.87
CA GLU A 128 -18.91 -10.46 -13.56
C GLU A 128 -19.43 -11.51 -12.57
N THR A 129 -18.55 -11.96 -11.65
CA THR A 129 -18.86 -13.07 -10.74
C THR A 129 -19.39 -12.61 -9.39
N GLY A 130 -19.20 -11.37 -9.01
CA GLY A 130 -19.50 -10.85 -7.66
C GLY A 130 -18.52 -11.34 -6.58
N ARG A 131 -17.47 -12.07 -6.94
CA ARG A 131 -16.47 -12.59 -6.00
C ARG A 131 -15.69 -11.43 -5.36
N LEU A 132 -15.58 -11.42 -4.04
CA LEU A 132 -14.70 -10.51 -3.33
C LEU A 132 -13.25 -10.86 -3.64
N LEU A 133 -12.50 -9.88 -4.17
CA LEU A 133 -11.09 -10.03 -4.54
C LEU A 133 -10.18 -9.51 -3.44
N ALA A 134 -10.49 -8.32 -2.93
CA ALA A 134 -9.67 -7.67 -1.92
C ALA A 134 -10.47 -6.75 -1.02
N GLU A 135 -9.99 -6.58 0.21
CA GLU A 135 -10.39 -5.55 1.16
C GLU A 135 -9.19 -4.66 1.44
N SER A 136 -9.46 -3.41 1.74
CA SER A 136 -8.43 -2.43 2.11
C SER A 136 -8.88 -1.61 3.29
N ARG A 137 -7.92 -1.19 4.12
CA ARG A 137 -8.11 -0.20 5.17
C ARG A 137 -6.98 0.81 5.09
N THR A 138 -7.35 2.07 4.89
CA THR A 138 -6.43 3.19 4.74
C THR A 138 -6.64 4.15 5.89
N SER A 139 -5.57 4.53 6.57
CA SER A 139 -5.60 5.58 7.59
C SER A 139 -4.85 6.80 7.09
N LEU A 140 -5.54 7.95 7.11
CA LEU A 140 -4.98 9.24 6.73
C LEU A 140 -4.83 10.10 7.99
N PHE A 141 -3.65 10.66 8.17
CA PHE A 141 -3.33 11.54 9.29
C PHE A 141 -3.39 12.98 8.83
N VAL A 142 -4.16 13.81 9.52
CA VAL A 142 -4.33 15.23 9.18
C VAL A 142 -3.78 16.07 10.31
N ARG A 143 -2.65 16.73 10.07
CA ARG A 143 -1.98 17.57 11.07
C ARG A 143 -2.80 18.81 11.38
N GLY A 144 -2.94 19.11 12.69
CA GLY A 144 -3.60 20.30 13.18
C GLY A 144 -5.13 20.26 13.14
N GLU A 145 -5.75 19.13 12.83
CA GLU A 145 -7.21 18.96 12.72
C GLU A 145 -7.81 18.15 13.89
N GLY A 146 -7.08 17.98 14.98
CA GLY A 146 -7.56 17.33 16.21
C GLY A 146 -8.33 18.25 17.13
N GLY A 147 -8.57 17.80 18.38
CA GLY A 147 -9.26 18.58 19.41
C GLY A 147 -10.77 18.67 19.24
N PHE A 148 -11.39 17.79 18.43
CA PHE A 148 -12.84 17.78 18.23
C PHE A 148 -13.59 16.90 19.24
N GLY A 149 -12.88 16.28 20.23
CA GLY A 149 -13.50 15.49 21.31
C GLY A 149 -14.05 14.12 20.85
N GLY A 150 -13.59 13.62 19.72
CA GLY A 150 -13.96 12.31 19.20
C GLY A 150 -13.21 11.15 19.89
N PRO A 151 -13.52 9.88 19.54
CA PRO A 151 -12.80 8.72 20.04
C PRO A 151 -11.33 8.78 19.63
N ARG A 152 -10.44 8.25 20.47
CA ARG A 152 -9.00 8.20 20.14
C ARG A 152 -8.64 7.06 19.19
N GLY A 153 -9.55 6.09 19.02
CA GLY A 153 -9.29 4.84 18.32
C GLY A 153 -8.40 3.90 19.11
N GLU A 154 -8.42 2.65 18.74
CA GLU A 154 -7.61 1.61 19.35
C GLU A 154 -6.18 1.62 18.79
N SER A 155 -5.25 1.13 19.59
CA SER A 155 -3.87 0.90 19.19
C SER A 155 -3.49 -0.50 19.64
N GLU A 156 -3.26 -1.38 18.69
CA GLU A 156 -2.79 -2.72 18.98
C GLU A 156 -1.33 -2.68 19.47
N PRO A 157 -1.01 -3.46 20.53
CA PRO A 157 0.37 -3.65 20.93
C PRO A 157 1.17 -4.25 19.77
N TRP A 158 2.32 -3.67 19.48
CA TRP A 158 3.26 -4.20 18.50
C TRP A 158 4.68 -3.91 18.99
N ARG A 159 5.56 -4.88 18.91
CA ARG A 159 6.95 -4.75 19.29
C ARG A 159 7.79 -5.58 18.33
N VAL A 160 8.92 -5.03 17.93
CA VAL A 160 9.97 -5.79 17.23
C VAL A 160 10.46 -6.89 18.16
N PRO A 161 10.56 -8.13 17.68
CA PRO A 161 11.19 -9.22 18.43
C PRO A 161 12.62 -8.86 18.85
N ASP A 162 13.01 -9.24 20.06
CA ASP A 162 14.39 -9.02 20.59
C ASP A 162 15.33 -10.14 20.10
N ARG A 163 15.39 -10.28 18.79
CA ARG A 163 16.23 -11.23 18.06
C ARG A 163 16.49 -10.74 16.64
N PRO A 164 17.54 -11.21 15.96
CA PRO A 164 17.71 -10.93 14.53
C PRO A 164 16.48 -11.34 13.72
N ALA A 165 16.25 -10.66 12.61
CA ALA A 165 15.22 -11.05 11.65
C ALA A 165 15.56 -12.43 11.03
N ASP A 166 14.53 -13.25 10.80
CA ASP A 166 14.71 -14.55 10.15
C ASP A 166 15.04 -14.39 8.66
N HIS A 167 14.48 -13.33 8.04
CA HIS A 167 14.85 -12.95 6.67
C HIS A 167 15.17 -11.46 6.61
N LEU A 168 16.20 -11.13 5.86
CA LEU A 168 16.55 -9.78 5.45
C LEU A 168 16.60 -9.74 3.93
N VAL A 169 15.69 -8.96 3.33
CA VAL A 169 15.59 -8.79 1.88
C VAL A 169 15.88 -7.33 1.54
N THR A 170 16.89 -7.10 0.71
CA THR A 170 17.27 -5.76 0.27
C THR A 170 16.86 -5.57 -1.18
N TYR A 171 16.20 -4.45 -1.48
CA TYR A 171 15.88 -4.02 -2.83
C TYR A 171 16.41 -2.62 -3.11
N GLN A 172 17.12 -2.46 -4.20
CA GLN A 172 17.55 -1.15 -4.68
C GLN A 172 16.43 -0.49 -5.47
N THR A 173 15.91 0.65 -4.99
CA THR A 173 14.98 1.44 -5.81
C THR A 173 15.73 2.20 -6.89
N ARG A 174 15.08 2.44 -8.04
CA ARG A 174 15.64 3.22 -9.14
C ARG A 174 15.51 4.71 -8.85
N GLU A 175 16.37 5.53 -9.43
CA GLU A 175 16.26 7.00 -9.37
C GLU A 175 14.95 7.52 -10.01
N ASP A 176 14.42 6.82 -11.01
CA ASP A 176 13.16 7.12 -11.68
C ASP A 176 11.96 6.30 -11.15
N GLN A 177 12.12 5.60 -10.01
CA GLN A 177 11.09 4.69 -9.48
C GLN A 177 9.73 5.37 -9.27
N ALA A 178 9.72 6.60 -8.77
CA ALA A 178 8.49 7.35 -8.58
C ALA A 178 7.80 7.68 -9.91
N LEU A 179 8.57 7.97 -10.97
CA LEU A 179 8.02 8.25 -12.30
C LEU A 179 7.40 7.00 -12.92
N LEU A 180 7.96 5.83 -12.67
CA LEU A 180 7.42 4.56 -13.11
C LEU A 180 6.17 4.18 -12.30
N TYR A 181 6.25 4.18 -10.96
CA TYR A 181 5.15 3.78 -10.08
C TYR A 181 3.89 4.63 -10.27
N ARG A 182 4.03 5.96 -10.48
CA ARG A 182 2.88 6.87 -10.68
C ARG A 182 1.98 6.48 -11.86
N LEU A 183 2.51 5.71 -12.82
CA LEU A 183 1.74 5.21 -13.97
C LEU A 183 0.68 4.18 -13.55
N SER A 184 0.85 3.51 -12.42
CA SER A 184 -0.15 2.62 -11.83
C SER A 184 -1.36 3.36 -11.23
N GLY A 185 -1.35 4.72 -11.24
CA GLY A 185 -2.55 5.53 -10.99
C GLY A 185 -2.43 6.58 -9.90
N ASP A 186 -1.37 6.64 -9.11
CA ASP A 186 -1.15 7.75 -8.18
C ASP A 186 -0.35 8.86 -8.86
N ARG A 187 -1.05 9.92 -9.27
CA ARG A 187 -0.50 11.06 -10.01
C ARG A 187 -0.20 12.26 -9.12
N ASN A 188 -0.16 12.09 -7.78
CA ASN A 188 0.15 13.19 -6.88
C ASN A 188 1.51 13.82 -7.25
N PRO A 189 1.57 15.12 -7.56
CA PRO A 189 2.78 15.78 -8.00
C PRO A 189 3.88 15.87 -6.92
N LEU A 190 3.58 15.57 -5.65
CA LEU A 190 4.58 15.43 -4.59
C LEU A 190 5.69 14.42 -4.96
N HIS A 191 5.38 13.46 -5.83
CA HIS A 191 6.27 12.39 -6.27
C HIS A 191 6.96 12.66 -7.62
N SER A 192 6.70 13.82 -8.22
CA SER A 192 7.23 14.13 -9.57
C SER A 192 7.58 15.59 -9.81
N ASP A 193 7.04 16.53 -9.03
CA ASP A 193 7.24 17.96 -9.20
C ASP A 193 8.16 18.53 -8.10
N PRO A 194 9.37 18.97 -8.45
CA PRO A 194 10.31 19.55 -7.48
C PRO A 194 9.75 20.79 -6.76
N TRP A 195 8.91 21.59 -7.42
CA TRP A 195 8.33 22.78 -6.80
C TRP A 195 7.36 22.39 -5.67
N LEU A 196 6.50 21.38 -5.89
CA LEU A 196 5.60 20.93 -4.85
C LEU A 196 6.35 20.19 -3.73
N ALA A 197 7.36 19.38 -4.07
CA ALA A 197 8.22 18.74 -3.08
C ALA A 197 8.88 19.76 -2.14
N ALA A 198 9.45 20.84 -2.69
CA ALA A 198 10.06 21.93 -1.92
C ALA A 198 9.04 22.62 -1.00
N ARG A 199 7.81 22.88 -1.47
CA ARG A 199 6.74 23.44 -0.64
C ARG A 199 6.32 22.52 0.49
N ALA A 200 6.43 21.21 0.29
CA ALA A 200 6.16 20.19 1.32
C ALA A 200 7.35 19.96 2.26
N GLY A 201 8.47 20.68 2.08
CA GLY A 201 9.66 20.59 2.92
C GLY A 201 10.64 19.49 2.53
N PHE A 202 10.60 19.02 1.29
CA PHE A 202 11.52 18.02 0.74
C PHE A 202 12.46 18.64 -0.30
N ASP A 203 13.73 18.24 -0.29
CA ASP A 203 14.73 18.72 -1.23
C ASP A 203 14.46 18.24 -2.67
N ARG A 204 13.76 17.16 -2.83
CA ARG A 204 13.34 16.58 -4.12
C ARG A 204 12.07 15.73 -3.97
N PRO A 205 11.39 15.37 -5.08
CA PRO A 205 10.23 14.47 -5.05
C PRO A 205 10.53 13.17 -4.30
N ILE A 206 9.62 12.79 -3.41
CA ILE A 206 9.75 11.57 -2.61
C ILE A 206 9.11 10.37 -3.33
N LEU A 207 9.50 9.16 -2.95
CA LEU A 207 8.85 7.94 -3.41
C LEU A 207 7.45 7.83 -2.79
N HIS A 208 6.49 7.27 -3.53
CA HIS A 208 5.17 6.96 -3.02
C HIS A 208 5.24 5.99 -1.84
N GLY A 209 4.53 6.26 -0.76
CA GLY A 209 4.44 5.32 0.36
C GLY A 209 3.95 3.94 -0.07
N LEU A 210 2.93 3.90 -0.94
CA LEU A 210 2.41 2.63 -1.48
C LEU A 210 3.39 1.93 -2.43
N CYS A 211 4.35 2.61 -3.02
CA CYS A 211 5.46 1.98 -3.74
C CYS A 211 6.37 1.22 -2.75
N THR A 212 6.79 1.87 -1.66
CA THR A 212 7.56 1.22 -0.58
C THR A 212 6.79 0.03 0.01
N TYR A 213 5.48 0.17 0.20
CA TYR A 213 4.60 -0.93 0.63
C TYR A 213 4.59 -2.09 -0.37
N GLY A 214 4.56 -1.80 -1.68
CA GLY A 214 4.61 -2.80 -2.75
C GLY A 214 5.94 -3.56 -2.80
N PHE A 215 7.08 -2.86 -2.68
CA PHE A 215 8.41 -3.50 -2.54
C PHE A 215 8.46 -4.43 -1.33
N THR A 216 7.96 -3.96 -0.18
CA THR A 216 7.90 -4.76 1.04
C THR A 216 6.99 -5.99 0.87
N GLY A 217 5.84 -5.82 0.23
CA GLY A 217 4.92 -6.94 -0.06
C GLY A 217 5.52 -7.98 -1.00
N ARG A 218 6.37 -7.56 -1.96
CA ARG A 218 7.13 -8.46 -2.82
C ARG A 218 8.16 -9.26 -2.02
N ALA A 219 8.88 -8.62 -1.09
CA ALA A 219 9.82 -9.32 -0.19
C ALA A 219 9.09 -10.38 0.67
N LEU A 220 7.94 -10.03 1.24
CA LEU A 220 7.10 -10.94 2.02
C LEU A 220 6.57 -12.11 1.18
N LEU A 221 6.13 -11.84 -0.06
CA LEU A 221 5.67 -12.87 -0.98
C LEU A 221 6.77 -13.90 -1.25
N HIS A 222 7.98 -13.45 -1.52
CA HIS A 222 9.09 -14.37 -1.78
C HIS A 222 9.54 -15.11 -0.52
N ALA A 223 9.75 -14.42 0.59
CA ALA A 223 10.29 -15.01 1.81
C ALA A 223 9.29 -15.93 2.54
N ALA A 224 8.01 -15.54 2.62
CA ALA A 224 7.03 -16.24 3.45
C ALA A 224 6.04 -17.09 2.64
N CYS A 225 5.83 -16.78 1.35
CA CYS A 225 4.89 -17.53 0.50
C CYS A 225 5.57 -18.40 -0.56
N GLY A 226 6.91 -18.35 -0.69
CA GLY A 226 7.62 -19.07 -1.76
C GLY A 226 7.24 -18.59 -3.16
N SER A 227 6.99 -17.29 -3.32
CA SER A 227 6.56 -16.64 -4.57
C SER A 227 5.14 -17.02 -5.06
N ASP A 228 4.36 -17.72 -4.24
CA ASP A 228 2.99 -18.12 -4.60
C ASP A 228 1.97 -17.06 -4.09
N PRO A 229 1.35 -16.25 -4.98
CA PRO A 229 0.37 -15.24 -4.60
C PRO A 229 -0.89 -15.82 -3.93
N THR A 230 -1.20 -17.11 -4.13
CA THR A 230 -2.38 -17.74 -3.52
C THR A 230 -2.23 -17.86 -2.00
N ARG A 231 -0.99 -17.92 -1.51
CA ARG A 231 -0.66 -18.00 -0.08
C ARG A 231 -0.64 -16.64 0.62
N PHE A 232 -0.56 -15.55 -0.12
CA PHE A 232 -0.65 -14.20 0.47
C PHE A 232 -2.08 -13.97 0.98
N HIS A 233 -2.24 -13.69 2.27
CA HIS A 233 -3.56 -13.39 2.84
C HIS A 233 -3.72 -11.91 3.15
N SER A 234 -2.96 -11.37 4.08
CA SER A 234 -3.08 -9.96 4.44
C SER A 234 -1.73 -9.34 4.80
N MET A 235 -1.63 -8.04 4.58
CA MET A 235 -0.47 -7.23 4.93
C MET A 235 -0.95 -5.90 5.51
N ARG A 236 -0.38 -5.50 6.65
CA ARG A 236 -0.63 -4.20 7.29
C ARG A 236 0.69 -3.56 7.67
N ALA A 237 0.82 -2.25 7.45
CA ALA A 237 1.98 -1.47 7.89
C ALA A 237 1.63 -0.01 8.13
N ARG A 238 2.46 0.64 8.96
CA ARG A 238 2.44 2.08 9.23
C ARG A 238 3.58 2.75 8.48
N PHE A 239 3.29 3.86 7.79
CA PHE A 239 4.30 4.73 7.19
C PHE A 239 4.90 5.64 8.27
N THR A 240 6.22 5.68 8.38
CA THR A 240 6.91 6.43 9.45
C THR A 240 7.88 7.49 8.95
N ALA A 241 8.42 7.31 7.76
CA ALA A 241 9.32 8.28 7.13
C ALA A 241 9.24 8.20 5.59
N PRO A 242 9.56 9.29 4.88
CA PRO A 242 9.64 9.30 3.44
C PRO A 242 10.88 8.54 2.95
N VAL A 243 10.75 7.95 1.75
CA VAL A 243 11.84 7.35 0.98
C VAL A 243 12.16 8.26 -0.20
N LEU A 244 13.42 8.42 -0.53
CA LEU A 244 13.84 9.07 -1.76
C LEU A 244 14.09 8.00 -2.85
N PRO A 245 13.67 8.24 -4.11
CA PRO A 245 14.08 7.39 -5.22
C PRO A 245 15.60 7.21 -5.24
N GLY A 246 16.08 6.00 -5.55
CA GLY A 246 17.49 5.65 -5.48
C GLY A 246 17.97 5.12 -4.13
N GLN A 247 17.14 5.12 -3.08
CA GLN A 247 17.51 4.49 -1.80
C GLN A 247 17.24 2.98 -1.82
N ALA A 248 18.11 2.20 -1.16
CA ALA A 248 17.84 0.81 -0.87
C ALA A 248 16.78 0.67 0.23
N LEU A 249 15.98 -0.38 0.13
CA LEU A 249 14.97 -0.77 1.11
C LEU A 249 15.37 -2.11 1.71
N ASP A 250 15.60 -2.14 3.01
CA ASP A 250 15.91 -3.35 3.77
C ASP A 250 14.64 -3.81 4.50
N VAL A 251 14.12 -4.96 4.13
CA VAL A 251 12.92 -5.56 4.70
C VAL A 251 13.32 -6.63 5.70
N HIS A 252 13.15 -6.33 6.97
CA HIS A 252 13.37 -7.24 8.09
C HIS A 252 12.09 -8.00 8.38
N ILE A 253 12.15 -9.34 8.40
CA ILE A 253 10.98 -10.22 8.56
C ILE A 253 11.25 -11.21 9.68
N TRP A 254 10.32 -11.29 10.64
CA TRP A 254 10.33 -12.23 11.76
C TRP A 254 9.16 -13.19 11.64
N ASP A 255 9.45 -14.50 11.67
CA ASP A 255 8.44 -15.55 11.71
C ASP A 255 8.02 -15.78 13.16
N GLU A 256 6.76 -15.49 13.49
CA GLU A 256 6.14 -15.70 14.81
C GLU A 256 5.15 -16.89 14.79
N GLY A 257 5.25 -17.75 13.79
CA GLY A 257 4.40 -18.93 13.62
C GLY A 257 3.05 -18.61 12.97
N ASP A 258 2.14 -17.96 13.68
CA ASP A 258 0.81 -17.61 13.16
C ASP A 258 0.81 -16.34 12.28
N ALA A 259 1.88 -15.54 12.36
CA ALA A 259 2.04 -14.31 11.61
C ALA A 259 3.53 -14.01 11.38
N TYR A 260 3.81 -13.22 10.36
CA TYR A 260 5.11 -12.58 10.19
C TYR A 260 5.04 -11.14 10.66
N LEU A 261 5.97 -10.73 11.53
CA LEU A 261 6.19 -9.32 11.80
C LEU A 261 7.25 -8.78 10.83
N PHE A 262 7.13 -7.53 10.44
CA PHE A 262 8.13 -6.94 9.57
C PHE A 262 8.32 -5.45 9.81
N ARG A 263 9.47 -4.96 9.39
CA ARG A 263 9.86 -3.56 9.36
C ARG A 263 10.66 -3.31 8.09
N THR A 264 10.47 -2.16 7.46
CA THR A 264 11.30 -1.75 6.32
C THR A 264 12.10 -0.52 6.71
N THR A 265 13.39 -0.51 6.38
CA THR A 265 14.28 0.64 6.58
C THR A 265 14.83 1.13 5.25
N ALA A 266 15.23 2.40 5.21
CA ALA A 266 16.01 3.01 4.15
C ALA A 266 17.22 3.70 4.79
N GLY A 267 18.38 3.06 4.72
CA GLY A 267 19.52 3.37 5.58
C GLY A 267 19.12 3.23 7.07
N ASP A 268 19.47 4.19 7.90
CA ASP A 268 19.18 4.17 9.34
C ASP A 268 17.72 4.54 9.69
N ARG A 269 16.89 4.89 8.69
CA ARG A 269 15.51 5.33 8.94
C ARG A 269 14.51 4.20 8.77
N ILE A 270 13.64 4.03 9.75
CA ILE A 270 12.46 3.18 9.62
C ILE A 270 11.46 3.90 8.73
N VAL A 271 11.04 3.27 7.63
CA VAL A 271 10.10 3.84 6.65
C VAL A 271 8.74 3.15 6.67
N LEU A 272 8.71 1.84 6.97
CA LEU A 272 7.52 1.11 7.35
C LEU A 272 7.76 0.43 8.70
N ASP A 273 6.79 0.57 9.59
CA ASP A 273 6.81 -0.02 10.93
C ASP A 273 5.48 -0.70 11.26
N ARG A 274 5.44 -1.41 12.38
CA ARG A 274 4.26 -2.14 12.85
C ARG A 274 3.71 -3.10 11.80
N GLY A 275 4.59 -3.65 10.99
CA GLY A 275 4.26 -4.59 9.95
C GLY A 275 3.72 -5.91 10.52
N VAL A 276 2.57 -6.35 9.99
CA VAL A 276 1.99 -7.67 10.25
C VAL A 276 1.60 -8.27 8.91
N PHE A 277 2.02 -9.49 8.66
CA PHE A 277 1.73 -10.22 7.45
C PHE A 277 1.20 -11.61 7.81
N LEU A 278 0.10 -11.98 7.16
CA LEU A 278 -0.52 -13.31 7.33
C LEU A 278 -0.48 -14.06 6.00
N THR A 279 -0.18 -15.34 6.09
CA THR A 279 -0.29 -16.28 4.98
C THR A 279 -1.59 -17.08 5.10
N LYS A 280 -2.07 -17.63 3.97
CA LYS A 280 -3.11 -18.67 4.02
C LYS A 280 -2.45 -19.99 4.39
N ALA A 281 -3.13 -20.77 5.24
CA ALA A 281 -2.74 -22.14 5.49
C ALA A 281 -2.77 -22.93 4.16
N THR A 282 -1.77 -23.79 4.00
CA THR A 282 -1.65 -24.72 2.86
C THR A 282 -2.72 -25.80 2.94
#